data_a570a088912529be6e004a7c2fa1b7c3
#
_entry.id   a570a088912529be6e004a7c2fa1b7c3
#
_cell.length_a   1.000
_cell.length_b   1.000
_cell.length_c   1.000
_cell.angle_alpha   90.00
_cell.angle_beta   90.00
_cell.angle_gamma   90.00
#
_symmetry.space_group_name_H-M   'P 1'
#
loop_
_entity.id
_entity.type
_entity.pdbx_description
1 polymer ?
#
loop_
_entity_poly.entity_id
_entity_poly.type
_entity_poly.pdbx_seq_one_letter_code
_entity_poly.pdbx_strand_id
1 'polypeptide(L)'
;MTYTSSLWHHVQRSAMADLDMDWDEVQPDGDGDIIAPGACIRLLEDEGWVRVWMVGATGLRRSAKLLREVNDLNVSIRVARVMLTEGGQLIVAGEVRAESLEPGELGELVRIVAQCAARIGELVQIVHGTPSVEPHGLEV
;
A
#
# COMPACT_ATOMS: atom_id res chain seq x y z
N MET A 1 -5.27 -12.34 22.02
CA MET A 1 -4.65 -11.18 22.66
C MET A 1 -5.55 -9.99 22.55
N THR A 2 -5.90 -9.40 23.68
CA THR A 2 -6.85 -8.30 23.73
C THR A 2 -6.37 -7.05 23.00
N TYR A 3 -5.11 -6.73 23.14
CA TYR A 3 -4.53 -5.55 22.47
C TYR A 3 -4.66 -5.64 20.96
N THR A 4 -4.19 -6.73 20.37
CA THR A 4 -4.23 -6.94 18.93
C THR A 4 -5.67 -7.00 18.42
N SER A 5 -6.55 -7.72 19.13
CA SER A 5 -7.95 -7.80 18.75
C SER A 5 -8.62 -6.43 18.74
N SER A 6 -8.32 -5.60 19.73
CA SER A 6 -8.92 -4.27 19.84
C SER A 6 -8.47 -3.35 18.70
N LEU A 7 -7.18 -3.34 18.40
CA LEU A 7 -6.65 -2.56 17.28
C LEU A 7 -7.14 -3.08 15.95
N TRP A 8 -7.19 -4.40 15.80
CA TRP A 8 -7.67 -5.00 14.56
C TRP A 8 -9.13 -4.65 14.29
N HIS A 9 -9.97 -4.72 15.31
CA HIS A 9 -11.38 -4.32 15.17
C HIS A 9 -11.51 -2.84 14.77
N HIS A 10 -10.66 -1.99 15.32
CA HIS A 10 -10.66 -0.58 14.97
C HIS A 10 -10.30 -0.38 13.49
N VAL A 11 -9.28 -1.09 13.00
CA VAL A 11 -8.89 -1.05 11.59
C VAL A 11 -10.02 -1.56 10.70
N GLN A 12 -10.64 -2.67 11.08
CA GLN A 12 -11.75 -3.24 10.31
C GLN A 12 -12.93 -2.25 10.21
N ARG A 13 -13.29 -1.62 11.32
CA ARG A 13 -14.37 -0.63 11.31
C ARG A 13 -14.02 0.57 10.43
N SER A 14 -12.78 1.01 10.47
CA SER A 14 -12.32 2.11 9.62
C SER A 14 -12.41 1.73 8.13
N ALA A 15 -12.01 0.52 7.78
CA ALA A 15 -12.10 0.03 6.41
C ALA A 15 -13.56 -0.07 5.95
N MET A 16 -14.44 -0.58 6.79
CA MET A 16 -15.86 -0.66 6.46
C MET A 16 -16.46 0.71 6.20
N ALA A 17 -16.14 1.67 7.05
CA ALA A 17 -16.71 3.02 6.94
C ALA A 17 -16.07 3.82 5.79
N ASP A 18 -14.75 3.78 5.69
CA ASP A 18 -14.02 4.63 4.75
C ASP A 18 -14.00 4.09 3.33
N LEU A 19 -14.03 2.77 3.18
CA LEU A 19 -13.89 2.09 1.89
C LEU A 19 -15.17 1.38 1.45
N ASP A 20 -16.25 1.57 2.20
CA ASP A 20 -17.54 0.97 1.90
C ASP A 20 -17.46 -0.56 1.74
N MET A 21 -16.79 -1.19 2.68
CA MET A 21 -16.58 -2.64 2.68
C MET A 21 -17.51 -3.33 3.67
N ASP A 22 -17.92 -4.56 3.35
CA ASP A 22 -18.73 -5.37 4.25
C ASP A 22 -17.84 -6.09 5.27
N TRP A 23 -18.45 -6.60 6.32
CA TRP A 23 -17.72 -7.31 7.37
C TRP A 23 -16.93 -8.49 6.82
N ASP A 24 -17.51 -9.23 5.89
CA ASP A 24 -16.82 -10.38 5.28
C ASP A 24 -15.60 -9.98 4.45
N GLU A 25 -15.65 -8.79 3.87
CA GLU A 25 -14.55 -8.27 3.05
C GLU A 25 -13.38 -7.78 3.87
N VAL A 26 -13.61 -7.35 5.12
CA VAL A 26 -12.55 -6.86 5.98
C VAL A 26 -11.92 -7.95 6.84
N GLN A 27 -12.28 -9.21 6.62
CA GLN A 27 -11.59 -10.32 7.23
C GLN A 27 -10.23 -10.49 6.55
N PRO A 28 -9.18 -10.76 7.32
CA PRO A 28 -7.86 -10.90 6.71
C PRO A 28 -7.78 -12.16 5.86
N ASP A 29 -6.98 -12.09 4.80
CA ASP A 29 -6.65 -13.27 4.00
C ASP A 29 -5.65 -14.16 4.76
N GLY A 30 -5.11 -15.19 4.08
CA GLY A 30 -4.15 -16.12 4.68
C GLY A 30 -2.85 -15.47 5.12
N ASP A 31 -2.54 -14.29 4.59
CA ASP A 31 -1.33 -13.54 4.95
C ASP A 31 -1.60 -12.47 6.01
N GLY A 32 -2.84 -12.36 6.47
CA GLY A 32 -3.22 -11.38 7.47
C GLY A 32 -3.55 -10.00 6.92
N ASP A 33 -3.84 -9.91 5.63
CA ASP A 33 -4.15 -8.64 4.99
C ASP A 33 -5.63 -8.50 4.69
N ILE A 34 -6.13 -7.27 4.80
CA ILE A 34 -7.42 -6.91 4.19
C ILE A 34 -7.12 -6.50 2.76
N ILE A 35 -7.81 -7.14 1.81
CA ILE A 35 -7.65 -6.79 0.40
C ILE A 35 -8.74 -5.80 0.03
N ALA A 36 -8.37 -4.54 -0.08
CA ALA A 36 -9.25 -3.49 -0.55
C ALA A 36 -9.11 -3.36 -2.06
N PRO A 37 -10.05 -2.70 -2.75
CA PRO A 37 -9.88 -2.48 -4.19
C PRO A 37 -8.58 -1.73 -4.47
N GLY A 38 -7.61 -2.42 -5.07
CA GLY A 38 -6.33 -1.85 -5.45
C GLY A 38 -5.27 -1.76 -4.36
N ALA A 39 -5.57 -2.11 -3.14
CA ALA A 39 -4.61 -1.95 -2.05
C ALA A 39 -4.69 -3.10 -1.05
N CYS A 40 -3.59 -3.34 -0.36
CA CYS A 40 -3.54 -4.26 0.77
C CYS A 40 -3.37 -3.46 2.07
N ILE A 41 -4.08 -3.86 3.10
CA ILE A 41 -4.07 -3.20 4.40
C ILE A 41 -3.64 -4.22 5.45
N ARG A 42 -2.59 -3.92 6.19
CA ARG A 42 -2.07 -4.82 7.23
C ARG A 42 -1.86 -4.09 8.54
N LEU A 43 -2.27 -4.71 9.62
CA LEU A 43 -1.92 -4.25 10.96
C LEU A 43 -0.58 -4.87 11.35
N LEU A 44 0.38 -4.02 11.66
CA LEU A 44 1.69 -4.44 12.18
C LEU A 44 1.54 -4.55 13.70
N GLU A 45 1.28 -5.75 14.17
CA GLU A 45 0.88 -6.00 15.56
C GLU A 45 1.86 -5.50 16.59
N ASP A 46 3.15 -5.74 16.37
CA ASP A 46 4.18 -5.40 17.35
C ASP A 46 4.35 -3.89 17.51
N GLU A 47 4.03 -3.12 16.49
CA GLU A 47 4.26 -1.68 16.48
C GLU A 47 2.98 -0.86 16.52
N GLY A 48 1.84 -1.47 16.30
CA GLY A 48 0.55 -0.78 16.29
C GLY A 48 0.34 0.13 15.10
N TRP A 49 1.02 -0.13 13.99
CA TRP A 49 0.87 0.64 12.75
C TRP A 49 -0.03 -0.09 11.77
N VAL A 50 -0.76 0.67 10.98
CA VAL A 50 -1.47 0.14 9.81
C VAL A 50 -0.66 0.53 8.57
N ARG A 51 -0.32 -0.47 7.77
CA ARG A 51 0.37 -0.27 6.50
C ARG A 51 -0.61 -0.50 5.36
N VAL A 52 -0.64 0.45 4.42
CA VAL A 52 -1.39 0.32 3.17
C VAL A 52 -0.37 0.31 2.05
N TRP A 53 -0.46 -0.67 1.14
CA TRP A 53 0.46 -0.69 0.01
C TRP A 53 -0.21 -1.15 -1.27
N MET A 54 0.40 -0.76 -2.39
CA MET A 54 0.01 -1.16 -3.74
C MET A 54 1.25 -1.38 -4.58
N VAL A 55 1.13 -2.21 -5.61
CA VAL A 55 2.18 -2.38 -6.60
C VAL A 55 2.03 -1.27 -7.65
N GLY A 56 3.08 -0.49 -7.86
CA GLY A 56 3.10 0.56 -8.88
C GLY A 56 3.62 0.09 -10.23
N ALA A 57 4.57 -0.85 -10.21
CA ALA A 57 5.14 -1.40 -11.43
C ALA A 57 5.77 -2.76 -11.15
N THR A 58 5.87 -3.61 -12.17
CA THR A 58 6.49 -4.94 -12.07
C THR A 58 7.47 -5.16 -13.21
N GLY A 59 8.25 -6.23 -13.11
CA GLY A 59 9.13 -6.65 -14.19
C GLY A 59 10.32 -5.73 -14.42
N LEU A 60 10.72 -4.96 -13.41
CA LEU A 60 11.83 -4.02 -13.53
C LEU A 60 13.15 -4.69 -13.21
N ARG A 61 14.19 -4.30 -13.95
CA ARG A 61 15.55 -4.75 -13.67
C ARG A 61 16.21 -3.77 -12.69
N ARG A 62 16.76 -4.30 -11.61
CA ARG A 62 17.50 -3.47 -10.67
C ARG A 62 18.75 -2.91 -11.36
N SER A 63 18.93 -1.60 -11.21
CA SER A 63 20.06 -0.89 -11.75
C SER A 63 20.35 0.33 -10.88
N ALA A 64 21.55 0.87 -10.98
CA ALA A 64 21.90 2.09 -10.27
C ALA A 64 20.99 3.25 -10.69
N LYS A 65 20.64 3.30 -11.97
CA LYS A 65 19.74 4.32 -12.50
C LYS A 65 18.36 4.21 -11.86
N LEU A 66 17.80 3.01 -11.81
CA LEU A 66 16.47 2.80 -11.22
C LEU A 66 16.47 3.13 -9.73
N LEU A 67 17.50 2.75 -9.01
CA LEU A 67 17.60 3.07 -7.58
C LEU A 67 17.69 4.58 -7.35
N ARG A 68 18.37 5.32 -8.20
CA ARG A 68 18.41 6.78 -8.11
C ARG A 68 17.04 7.39 -8.39
N GLU A 69 16.32 6.86 -9.37
CA GLU A 69 14.97 7.32 -9.67
C GLU A 69 14.01 7.07 -8.51
N VAL A 70 14.11 5.91 -7.86
CA VAL A 70 13.32 5.60 -6.67
C VAL A 70 13.64 6.58 -5.54
N ASN A 71 14.91 6.87 -5.33
CA ASN A 71 15.32 7.82 -4.32
C ASN A 71 14.76 9.22 -4.60
N ASP A 72 14.82 9.65 -5.85
CA ASP A 72 14.30 10.95 -6.25
C ASP A 72 12.78 11.03 -6.06
N LEU A 73 12.07 9.96 -6.38
CA LEU A 73 10.63 9.88 -6.12
C LEU A 73 10.33 10.05 -4.62
N ASN A 74 11.08 9.36 -3.77
CA ASN A 74 10.87 9.44 -2.33
C ASN A 74 11.13 10.84 -1.75
N VAL A 75 12.03 11.59 -2.37
CA VAL A 75 12.27 12.98 -1.97
C VAL A 75 11.04 13.85 -2.26
N SER A 76 10.32 13.57 -3.34
CA SER A 76 9.19 14.38 -3.76
C SER A 76 7.84 13.92 -3.19
N ILE A 77 7.74 12.67 -2.72
CA ILE A 77 6.51 12.12 -2.16
C ILE A 77 6.50 12.36 -0.65
N ARG A 78 5.35 12.74 -0.11
CA ARG A 78 5.28 13.05 1.32
C ARG A 78 4.68 11.94 2.14
N VAL A 79 3.57 11.48 2.03
CA VAL A 79 2.91 10.54 2.93
C VAL A 79 3.30 9.10 2.66
N ALA A 80 3.55 8.76 1.41
CA ALA A 80 3.88 7.40 1.00
C ALA A 80 5.36 7.29 0.64
N ARG A 81 5.82 6.06 0.55
CA ARG A 81 7.18 5.74 0.12
C ARG A 81 7.16 4.74 -1.01
N VAL A 82 8.17 4.81 -1.86
CA VAL A 82 8.34 3.88 -2.97
C VAL A 82 9.50 2.96 -2.61
N MET A 83 9.28 1.65 -2.77
CA MET A 83 10.30 0.64 -2.49
C MET A 83 10.45 -0.27 -3.69
N LEU A 84 11.68 -0.63 -4.01
CA LEU A 84 11.98 -1.59 -5.05
C LEU A 84 12.27 -2.94 -4.39
N THR A 85 11.51 -3.97 -4.74
CA THR A 85 11.70 -5.31 -4.21
C THR A 85 12.76 -6.05 -5.01
N GLU A 86 13.25 -7.15 -4.45
CA GLU A 86 14.22 -8.01 -5.15
C GLU A 86 13.63 -8.61 -6.42
N GLY A 87 12.30 -8.83 -6.43
CA GLY A 87 11.60 -9.35 -7.59
C GLY A 87 11.34 -8.33 -8.70
N GLY A 88 11.83 -7.10 -8.55
CA GLY A 88 11.65 -6.08 -9.58
C GLY A 88 10.31 -5.38 -9.54
N GLN A 89 9.66 -5.33 -8.39
CA GLN A 89 8.41 -4.59 -8.22
C GLN A 89 8.67 -3.26 -7.54
N LEU A 90 8.01 -2.21 -7.98
CA LEU A 90 7.93 -0.96 -7.25
C LEU A 90 6.65 -0.96 -6.43
N ILE A 91 6.80 -0.88 -5.12
CA ILE A 91 5.69 -0.87 -4.19
C ILE A 91 5.57 0.51 -3.57
N VAL A 92 4.35 1.02 -3.52
CA VAL A 92 4.03 2.26 -2.82
C VAL A 92 3.37 1.89 -1.50
N ALA A 93 3.87 2.41 -0.40
CA ALA A 93 3.34 2.11 0.92
C ALA A 93 3.22 3.38 1.77
N GLY A 94 2.19 3.41 2.62
CA GLY A 94 2.03 4.44 3.63
C GLY A 94 1.62 3.80 4.94
N GLU A 95 1.86 4.50 6.06
CA GLU A 95 1.57 3.96 7.39
C GLU A 95 0.94 5.03 8.27
N VAL A 96 0.01 4.59 9.13
CA VAL A 96 -0.57 5.43 10.19
C VAL A 96 -0.69 4.60 11.47
N ARG A 97 -0.77 5.28 12.60
CA ARG A 97 -0.98 4.59 13.88
C ARG A 97 -2.40 4.06 13.96
N ALA A 98 -2.54 2.76 14.25
CA ALA A 98 -3.85 2.13 14.32
C ALA A 98 -4.72 2.72 15.43
N GLU A 99 -4.13 2.98 16.58
CA GLU A 99 -4.85 3.46 17.75
C GLU A 99 -5.40 4.87 17.59
N SER A 100 -4.84 5.67 16.70
CA SER A 100 -5.28 7.03 16.48
C SER A 100 -5.96 7.24 15.14
N LEU A 101 -6.41 6.16 14.49
CA LEU A 101 -7.17 6.25 13.25
C LEU A 101 -8.50 6.97 13.48
N GLU A 102 -8.67 8.09 12.80
CA GLU A 102 -9.91 8.85 12.83
C GLU A 102 -10.77 8.54 11.61
N PRO A 103 -12.07 8.86 11.68
CA PRO A 103 -12.96 8.63 10.53
C PRO A 103 -12.42 9.31 9.27
N GLY A 104 -12.35 8.56 8.17
CA GLY A 104 -11.86 9.03 6.88
C GLY A 104 -10.36 8.92 6.69
N GLU A 105 -9.58 8.70 7.74
CA GLU A 105 -8.13 8.69 7.65
C GLU A 105 -7.59 7.50 6.86
N LEU A 106 -8.14 6.31 7.07
CA LEU A 106 -7.71 5.14 6.33
C LEU A 106 -8.05 5.28 4.85
N GLY A 107 -9.25 5.78 4.54
CA GLY A 107 -9.64 6.04 3.16
C GLY A 107 -8.73 7.04 2.48
N GLU A 108 -8.34 8.09 3.19
CA GLU A 108 -7.41 9.09 2.67
C GLU A 108 -6.04 8.47 2.37
N LEU A 109 -5.54 7.62 3.26
CA LEU A 109 -4.27 6.94 3.04
C LEU A 109 -4.33 6.02 1.83
N VAL A 110 -5.40 5.25 1.69
CA VAL A 110 -5.60 4.40 0.51
C VAL A 110 -5.60 5.25 -0.76
N ARG A 111 -6.30 6.38 -0.74
CA ARG A 111 -6.37 7.28 -1.89
C ARG A 111 -4.99 7.82 -2.27
N ILE A 112 -4.21 8.24 -1.30
CA ILE A 112 -2.86 8.78 -1.54
C ILE A 112 -1.95 7.69 -2.13
N VAL A 113 -1.97 6.51 -1.55
CA VAL A 113 -1.16 5.39 -2.03
C VAL A 113 -1.57 5.02 -3.47
N ALA A 114 -2.88 4.99 -3.73
CA ALA A 114 -3.39 4.67 -5.07
C ALA A 114 -2.94 5.70 -6.12
N GLN A 115 -3.02 6.97 -5.78
CA GLN A 115 -2.59 8.04 -6.70
C GLN A 115 -1.09 7.96 -6.98
N CYS A 116 -0.29 7.71 -5.95
CA CYS A 116 1.16 7.55 -6.13
C CYS A 116 1.48 6.34 -7.00
N ALA A 117 0.80 5.22 -6.77
CA ALA A 117 1.02 4.00 -7.54
C ALA A 117 0.69 4.22 -9.03
N ALA A 118 -0.43 4.87 -9.31
CA ALA A 118 -0.83 5.18 -10.68
C ALA A 118 0.19 6.08 -11.39
N ARG A 119 0.66 7.10 -10.69
CA ARG A 119 1.65 8.03 -11.24
C ARG A 119 2.98 7.34 -11.52
N ILE A 120 3.41 6.45 -10.63
CA ILE A 120 4.64 5.69 -10.82
C ILE A 120 4.52 4.77 -12.02
N GLY A 121 3.38 4.10 -12.17
CA GLY A 121 3.12 3.26 -13.33
C GLY A 121 3.26 4.01 -14.65
N GLU A 122 2.71 5.21 -14.72
CA GLU A 122 2.83 6.08 -15.89
C GLU A 122 4.28 6.47 -16.17
N LEU A 123 5.00 6.89 -15.13
CA LEU A 123 6.40 7.31 -15.27
C LEU A 123 7.29 6.17 -15.74
N VAL A 124 7.11 4.99 -15.17
CA VAL A 124 7.88 3.81 -15.56
C VAL A 124 7.60 3.45 -17.01
N GLN A 125 6.35 3.50 -17.44
CA GLN A 125 5.99 3.22 -18.81
C GLN A 125 6.64 4.20 -19.80
N ILE A 126 6.67 5.48 -19.44
CA ILE A 126 7.28 6.51 -20.28
C ILE A 126 8.81 6.35 -20.35
N VAL A 127 9.44 6.16 -19.19
CA VAL A 127 10.91 6.18 -19.10
C VAL A 127 11.53 4.86 -19.54
N HIS A 128 10.92 3.75 -19.18
CA HIS A 128 11.47 2.41 -19.40
C HIS A 128 10.75 1.62 -20.47
N GLY A 129 9.65 2.10 -20.98
CA GLY A 129 8.84 1.37 -21.95
C GLY A 129 8.27 0.07 -21.41
N THR A 130 8.15 -0.05 -20.10
CA THR A 130 7.70 -1.26 -19.45
C THR A 130 6.18 -1.32 -19.44
N PRO A 131 5.58 -2.50 -19.61
CA PRO A 131 4.13 -2.63 -19.52
C PRO A 131 3.62 -2.21 -18.15
N SER A 132 2.40 -1.70 -18.13
CA SER A 132 1.76 -1.35 -16.88
C SER A 132 1.51 -2.59 -16.02
N VAL A 133 1.32 -2.34 -14.73
CA VAL A 133 1.05 -3.39 -13.76
C VAL A 133 -0.31 -4.00 -14.01
N GLU A 134 -0.41 -5.31 -13.87
CA GLU A 134 -1.70 -5.98 -13.88
C GLU A 134 -2.46 -5.65 -12.60
N PRO A 135 -3.81 -5.51 -12.68
CA PRO A 135 -4.60 -5.15 -11.51
C PRO A 135 -4.47 -6.07 -10.31
N HIS A 136 -4.07 -7.30 -10.52
CA HIS A 136 -3.93 -8.31 -9.47
C HIS A 136 -2.49 -8.68 -9.18
N GLY A 137 -1.56 -7.83 -9.56
CA GLY A 137 -0.14 -8.15 -9.51
C GLY A 137 0.51 -8.04 -8.14
N LEU A 138 -0.19 -8.39 -7.08
CA LEU A 138 0.40 -8.39 -5.75
C LEU A 138 1.16 -9.68 -5.49
N GLU A 139 2.22 -9.87 -6.21
CA GLU A 139 3.13 -10.99 -5.97
C GLU A 139 4.25 -10.51 -5.07
N VAL A 140 4.08 -10.72 -3.84
CA VAL A 140 5.06 -10.23 -2.88
C VAL A 140 5.91 -11.37 -2.36
#